data_421687fb2406f0923e2789e3d0dd5b43
#
_entry.id   421687fb2406f0923e2789e3d0dd5b43
#
_cell.length_a   1.000
_cell.length_b   1.000
_cell.length_c   1.000
_cell.angle_alpha   90.00
_cell.angle_beta   90.00
_cell.angle_gamma   90.00
#
_symmetry.space_group_name_H-M   'P 1'
#
loop_
_entity.id
_entity.type
_entity.pdbx_description
1 polymer ?
#
loop_
_entity_poly.entity_id
_entity_poly.type
_entity_poly.pdbx_seq_one_letter_code
_entity_poly.pdbx_strand_id
1 'polypeptide(L)'
;MSTEAEPRSRAGEESFTEAGNGPGTEAGKGVDGGGAGEGARERVRVWATFRDAPLAVRTVLAGVLVNRLSGFLHVFLVLFLTAKGFSKEDTVVALGVYGGGAVVGSLVGGTLADRMGVRNATVLSMGSTAVLTAALLYLPSFALVLVTVALVSLGAQLFRPASATLIADLTDDDRQIMVFAMYRFGLNVGATAAPLLGYALYHAGDRSYTLLFWGEAVIALVYAGFAWATLPGGTRTAAAGGAGEDRSRAGKGGPAGYAAVLRDRRYVLYLLAALCHAAVYMQYLSTLPLYMTSVGMALFWYTFAVSLNGVIVIAFELLVTKLSQDWSLKITIGLGFALVGAGVAFYGLPIGPAAIVVGTLIWSLGEILGGPAVFAYPAKAGPEHLRSRYIGSFQFMFGLGTALGPMAGGWLFLRLDGLVWPVIAVGSLLATVLGLIAVRPRPEARTA
;
A
#
# COMPACT_ATOMS: atom_id res chain seq x y z
N MET A 1 -1.14 11.22 74.52
CA MET A 1 -0.55 12.55 74.67
C MET A 1 -0.85 13.27 73.39
N SER A 2 -1.95 13.97 73.34
CA SER A 2 -2.12 15.40 73.57
C SER A 2 -1.63 16.14 72.35
N THR A 3 -2.28 16.94 71.62
CA THR A 3 -3.42 17.82 71.69
C THR A 3 -3.38 18.61 70.41
N GLU A 4 -4.49 18.73 69.64
CA GLU A 4 -5.33 19.95 69.50
C GLU A 4 -4.59 21.14 68.90
N ALA A 5 -5.08 21.98 67.99
CA ALA A 5 -6.39 22.43 67.68
C ALA A 5 -6.40 23.32 66.40
N GLU A 6 -7.46 23.28 65.65
CA GLU A 6 -8.04 24.42 64.90
C GLU A 6 -8.42 25.60 65.85
N PRO A 7 -8.85 26.79 65.47
CA PRO A 7 -9.71 27.17 64.33
C PRO A 7 -9.72 28.63 63.80
N ARG A 8 -10.60 28.86 62.77
CA ARG A 8 -11.50 30.08 62.51
C ARG A 8 -10.88 31.39 62.05
N SER A 9 -11.49 32.20 61.29
CA SER A 9 -12.73 32.46 60.56
C SER A 9 -12.79 33.97 60.21
N ARG A 10 -13.72 34.33 59.29
CA ARG A 10 -14.41 35.63 59.01
C ARG A 10 -13.85 36.39 57.81
N ALA A 11 -14.61 36.59 56.71
CA ALA A 11 -15.96 37.20 56.51
C ALA A 11 -15.94 38.76 56.55
N GLY A 12 -16.54 39.31 55.56
CA GLY A 12 -16.98 40.74 55.44
C GLY A 12 -16.88 41.12 53.94
N GLU A 13 -17.87 41.10 53.13
CA GLU A 13 -19.18 41.82 53.03
C GLU A 13 -19.04 43.33 52.77
N GLU A 14 -19.87 43.68 51.78
CA GLU A 14 -20.56 44.95 51.53
C GLU A 14 -19.81 45.98 50.67
N SER A 15 -20.43 46.79 49.80
CA SER A 15 -21.82 46.90 49.28
C SER A 15 -21.86 48.03 48.26
N PHE A 16 -22.77 47.96 47.33
CA PHE A 16 -23.67 49.03 46.77
C PHE A 16 -23.12 50.42 46.42
N THR A 17 -23.38 50.92 45.20
CA THR A 17 -24.47 51.86 44.78
C THR A 17 -24.24 52.27 43.35
N GLU A 18 -25.15 52.09 42.44
CA GLU A 18 -26.35 52.75 42.00
C GLU A 18 -26.17 54.08 41.27
N ALA A 19 -26.80 54.10 40.11
CA ALA A 19 -27.60 55.14 39.47
C ALA A 19 -26.98 56.10 38.47
N GLY A 20 -27.54 56.11 37.28
CA GLY A 20 -28.14 57.25 36.71
C GLY A 20 -28.27 57.29 35.19
N ASN A 21 -29.49 56.95 34.73
CA ASN A 21 -30.28 57.52 33.63
C ASN A 21 -29.70 58.12 32.36
N GLY A 22 -30.25 57.63 31.27
CA GLY A 22 -30.38 57.95 29.86
C GLY A 22 -30.96 59.33 29.50
N PRO A 23 -31.62 59.53 28.32
CA PRO A 23 -31.75 58.81 27.10
C PRO A 23 -31.42 59.63 25.83
N GLY A 24 -31.29 59.02 24.65
CA GLY A 24 -31.21 59.74 23.37
C GLY A 24 -31.25 58.85 22.15
N THR A 25 -32.41 58.68 21.63
CA THR A 25 -32.87 58.35 20.27
C THR A 25 -31.86 58.65 19.14
N GLU A 26 -31.61 57.76 18.18
CA GLU A 26 -32.33 57.55 16.93
C GLU A 26 -31.56 56.63 15.94
N ALA A 27 -32.32 55.79 15.29
CA ALA A 27 -32.33 55.34 13.90
C ALA A 27 -31.15 54.56 13.32
N GLY A 28 -31.34 53.29 13.21
CA GLY A 28 -31.55 52.60 11.94
C GLY A 28 -30.34 52.28 11.07
N LYS A 29 -29.98 51.03 11.04
CA LYS A 29 -29.88 50.21 9.83
C LYS A 29 -29.04 48.92 10.07
N GLY A 30 -29.56 47.82 9.60
CA GLY A 30 -28.76 46.69 9.12
C GLY A 30 -28.40 45.64 10.16
N VAL A 31 -29.36 44.76 10.45
CA VAL A 31 -29.09 43.43 10.96
C VAL A 31 -28.45 42.62 9.81
N ASP A 32 -27.17 42.38 9.90
CA ASP A 32 -26.56 41.23 9.20
C ASP A 32 -25.89 40.38 10.25
N GLY A 33 -26.50 39.22 10.47
CA GLY A 33 -26.02 38.18 11.34
C GLY A 33 -24.72 37.57 10.81
N GLY A 34 -23.61 37.97 11.36
CA GLY A 34 -22.34 37.37 11.15
C GLY A 34 -22.08 36.22 12.12
N GLY A 35 -22.69 35.08 11.90
CA GLY A 35 -22.19 33.80 12.38
C GLY A 35 -20.99 33.41 11.59
N ALA A 36 -19.82 33.98 11.85
CA ALA A 36 -18.57 33.61 11.19
C ALA A 36 -17.52 33.28 12.25
N GLY A 37 -17.62 32.10 12.78
CA GLY A 37 -16.69 31.54 13.76
C GLY A 37 -16.32 30.09 13.52
N GLU A 38 -16.71 29.50 12.39
CA GLU A 38 -16.11 28.26 11.92
C GLU A 38 -14.87 28.63 11.14
N GLY A 39 -13.69 28.46 11.80
CA GLY A 39 -12.40 28.65 11.18
C GLY A 39 -12.35 27.89 9.85
N ALA A 40 -12.33 28.64 8.76
CA ALA A 40 -12.04 28.13 7.44
C ALA A 40 -10.70 27.41 7.56
N ARG A 41 -10.72 26.08 7.72
CA ARG A 41 -9.53 25.23 7.59
C ARG A 41 -8.99 25.56 6.21
N GLU A 42 -7.89 26.30 6.18
CA GLU A 42 -7.21 26.72 4.97
C GLU A 42 -7.02 25.44 4.13
N ARG A 43 -7.64 25.40 2.96
CA ARG A 43 -7.52 24.24 2.07
C ARG A 43 -6.06 24.10 1.75
N VAL A 44 -5.40 23.14 2.37
CA VAL A 44 -3.97 22.85 2.19
C VAL A 44 -3.76 22.58 0.70
N ARG A 45 -3.17 23.55 -0.02
CA ARG A 45 -2.92 23.42 -1.45
C ARG A 45 -1.80 22.40 -1.63
N VAL A 46 -2.07 21.32 -2.36
CA VAL A 46 -1.11 20.24 -2.67
C VAL A 46 0.26 20.78 -3.07
N TRP A 47 0.29 21.75 -4.00
CA TRP A 47 1.54 22.35 -4.47
C TRP A 47 2.27 23.16 -3.39
N ALA A 48 1.56 23.89 -2.55
CA ALA A 48 2.16 24.63 -1.44
C ALA A 48 2.79 23.65 -0.43
N THR A 49 2.08 22.60 -0.06
CA THR A 49 2.60 21.56 0.85
C THR A 49 3.86 20.90 0.29
N PHE A 50 3.91 20.60 -1.01
CA PHE A 50 5.10 20.03 -1.63
C PHE A 50 6.28 21.02 -1.64
N ARG A 51 6.03 22.29 -2.00
CA ARG A 51 7.07 23.32 -2.08
C ARG A 51 7.66 23.64 -0.71
N ASP A 52 6.81 23.70 0.30
CA ASP A 52 7.20 24.07 1.66
C ASP A 52 7.73 22.87 2.47
N ALA A 53 7.57 21.64 1.96
CA ALA A 53 8.12 20.44 2.59
C ALA A 53 9.66 20.46 2.61
N PRO A 54 10.29 19.94 3.66
CA PRO A 54 11.74 19.78 3.74
C PRO A 54 12.30 19.05 2.51
N LEU A 55 13.54 19.38 2.10
CA LEU A 55 14.19 18.75 0.95
C LEU A 55 14.18 17.21 1.06
N ALA A 56 14.44 16.67 2.26
CA ALA A 56 14.44 15.24 2.51
C ALA A 56 13.07 14.60 2.22
N VAL A 57 11.95 15.24 2.60
CA VAL A 57 10.58 14.77 2.29
C VAL A 57 10.33 14.81 0.79
N ARG A 58 10.70 15.90 0.11
CA ARG A 58 10.60 15.99 -1.36
C ARG A 58 11.41 14.91 -2.08
N THR A 59 12.62 14.64 -1.59
CA THR A 59 13.48 13.55 -2.10
C THR A 59 12.78 12.20 -1.96
N VAL A 60 12.19 11.91 -0.80
CA VAL A 60 11.47 10.65 -0.59
C VAL A 60 10.25 10.54 -1.49
N LEU A 61 9.46 11.60 -1.65
CA LEU A 61 8.31 11.61 -2.55
C LEU A 61 8.72 11.36 -4.01
N ALA A 62 9.80 12.01 -4.47
CA ALA A 62 10.38 11.73 -5.79
C ALA A 62 10.87 10.28 -5.89
N GLY A 63 11.51 9.77 -4.84
CA GLY A 63 12.02 8.40 -4.79
C GLY A 63 10.97 7.33 -4.85
N VAL A 64 9.82 7.57 -4.25
CA VAL A 64 8.68 6.65 -4.35
C VAL A 64 8.19 6.53 -5.79
N LEU A 65 8.04 7.67 -6.48
CA LEU A 65 7.68 7.69 -7.89
C LEU A 65 8.73 6.97 -8.74
N VAL A 66 10.02 7.31 -8.56
CA VAL A 66 11.14 6.73 -9.29
C VAL A 66 11.24 5.22 -9.06
N ASN A 67 11.17 4.78 -7.79
CA ASN A 67 11.21 3.35 -7.44
C ASN A 67 10.09 2.55 -8.09
N ARG A 68 8.90 3.13 -8.18
CA ARG A 68 7.75 2.46 -8.82
C ARG A 68 7.81 2.53 -10.34
N LEU A 69 8.24 3.65 -10.88
CA LEU A 69 8.36 3.86 -12.32
C LEU A 69 9.45 2.99 -12.94
N SER A 70 10.55 2.73 -12.21
CA SER A 70 11.66 1.89 -12.63
C SER A 70 11.58 0.45 -12.17
N GLY A 71 10.48 0.00 -11.55
CA GLY A 71 10.31 -1.38 -11.10
C GLY A 71 9.94 -2.34 -12.23
N PHE A 72 10.70 -2.36 -13.32
CA PHE A 72 10.38 -3.15 -14.53
C PHE A 72 10.52 -4.64 -14.30
N LEU A 73 11.51 -5.08 -13.51
CA LEU A 73 11.67 -6.50 -13.21
C LEU A 73 10.41 -7.10 -12.60
N HIS A 74 9.74 -6.37 -11.70
CA HIS A 74 8.49 -6.83 -11.10
C HIS A 74 7.38 -7.11 -12.14
N VAL A 75 7.28 -6.27 -13.15
CA VAL A 75 6.26 -6.36 -14.20
C VAL A 75 6.64 -7.36 -15.29
N PHE A 76 7.92 -7.39 -15.68
CA PHE A 76 8.38 -8.13 -16.85
C PHE A 76 9.11 -9.44 -16.53
N LEU A 77 9.21 -9.86 -15.25
CA LEU A 77 9.97 -11.05 -14.83
C LEU A 77 9.59 -12.31 -15.62
N VAL A 78 8.29 -12.60 -15.72
CA VAL A 78 7.80 -13.78 -16.45
C VAL A 78 8.21 -13.72 -17.92
N LEU A 79 7.98 -12.58 -18.55
CA LEU A 79 8.24 -12.35 -19.97
C LEU A 79 9.75 -12.38 -20.29
N PHE A 80 10.57 -11.80 -19.40
CA PHE A 80 12.02 -11.81 -19.51
C PHE A 80 12.59 -13.22 -19.41
N LEU A 81 12.19 -13.99 -18.40
CA LEU A 81 12.71 -15.37 -18.22
C LEU A 81 12.29 -16.29 -19.37
N THR A 82 11.06 -16.15 -19.83
CA THR A 82 10.57 -16.90 -21.01
C THR A 82 11.37 -16.54 -22.26
N ALA A 83 11.62 -15.23 -22.50
CA ALA A 83 12.43 -14.77 -23.64
C ALA A 83 13.91 -15.20 -23.54
N LYS A 84 14.44 -15.37 -22.32
CA LYS A 84 15.80 -15.90 -22.07
C LYS A 84 15.89 -17.42 -22.29
N GLY A 85 14.78 -18.10 -22.56
CA GLY A 85 14.71 -19.52 -22.85
C GLY A 85 14.56 -20.43 -21.63
N PHE A 86 14.27 -19.88 -20.45
CA PHE A 86 13.95 -20.69 -19.27
C PHE A 86 12.58 -21.35 -19.43
N SER A 87 12.43 -22.52 -18.83
CA SER A 87 11.17 -23.26 -18.85
C SER A 87 10.06 -22.49 -18.10
N LYS A 88 8.80 -22.86 -18.34
CA LYS A 88 7.68 -22.29 -17.60
C LYS A 88 7.77 -22.64 -16.11
N GLU A 89 8.25 -23.84 -15.81
CA GLU A 89 8.51 -24.35 -14.46
C GLU A 89 9.54 -23.48 -13.74
N ASP A 90 10.66 -23.19 -14.38
CA ASP A 90 11.70 -22.29 -13.87
C ASP A 90 11.14 -20.90 -13.60
N THR A 91 10.33 -20.38 -14.50
CA THR A 91 9.69 -19.07 -14.35
C THR A 91 8.76 -19.01 -13.15
N VAL A 92 8.00 -20.08 -12.88
CA VAL A 92 7.12 -20.18 -11.71
C VAL A 92 7.94 -20.23 -10.42
N VAL A 93 9.04 -20.97 -10.39
CA VAL A 93 9.96 -20.99 -9.25
C VAL A 93 10.54 -19.60 -8.99
N ALA A 94 10.97 -18.90 -10.04
CA ALA A 94 11.50 -17.53 -9.93
C ALA A 94 10.46 -16.54 -9.36
N LEU A 95 9.18 -16.67 -9.72
CA LEU A 95 8.09 -15.88 -9.13
C LEU A 95 7.95 -16.11 -7.61
N GLY A 96 8.02 -17.39 -7.20
CA GLY A 96 7.99 -17.74 -5.77
C GLY A 96 9.19 -17.16 -5.01
N VAL A 97 10.37 -17.24 -5.59
CA VAL A 97 11.61 -16.69 -5.02
C VAL A 97 11.54 -15.16 -4.94
N TYR A 98 11.01 -14.49 -5.97
CA TYR A 98 10.77 -13.05 -5.95
C TYR A 98 9.81 -12.67 -4.81
N GLY A 99 8.69 -13.38 -4.66
CA GLY A 99 7.75 -13.18 -3.56
C GLY A 99 8.38 -13.38 -2.18
N GLY A 100 9.17 -14.45 -2.01
CA GLY A 100 9.91 -14.73 -0.79
C GLY A 100 10.92 -13.63 -0.44
N GLY A 101 11.66 -13.14 -1.42
CA GLY A 101 12.58 -12.00 -1.25
C GLY A 101 11.86 -10.74 -0.80
N ALA A 102 10.66 -10.47 -1.34
CA ALA A 102 9.85 -9.32 -0.94
C ALA A 102 9.39 -9.41 0.52
N VAL A 103 8.96 -10.58 0.98
CA VAL A 103 8.56 -10.80 2.38
C VAL A 103 9.75 -10.59 3.32
N VAL A 104 10.88 -11.20 3.04
CA VAL A 104 12.11 -11.05 3.85
C VAL A 104 12.57 -9.59 3.84
N GLY A 105 12.57 -8.93 2.68
CA GLY A 105 12.97 -7.54 2.52
C GLY A 105 12.10 -6.57 3.33
N SER A 106 10.79 -6.80 3.38
CA SER A 106 9.89 -5.97 4.18
C SER A 106 10.06 -6.15 5.69
N LEU A 107 10.38 -7.39 6.14
CA LEU A 107 10.67 -7.66 7.55
C LEU A 107 12.02 -7.08 8.00
N VAL A 108 13.05 -7.24 7.17
CA VAL A 108 14.41 -6.78 7.48
C VAL A 108 14.54 -5.27 7.28
N GLY A 109 13.80 -4.69 6.32
CA GLY A 109 13.93 -3.29 5.91
C GLY A 109 13.74 -2.29 7.05
N GLY A 110 12.76 -2.51 7.92
CA GLY A 110 12.53 -1.66 9.10
C GLY A 110 13.73 -1.67 10.06
N THR A 111 14.18 -2.88 10.44
CA THR A 111 15.31 -3.03 11.36
C THR A 111 16.63 -2.54 10.78
N LEU A 112 16.81 -2.69 9.47
CA LEU A 112 18.00 -2.20 8.78
C LEU A 112 18.01 -0.67 8.69
N ALA A 113 16.86 -0.06 8.38
CA ALA A 113 16.70 1.40 8.38
C ALA A 113 16.95 2.01 9.77
N ASP A 114 16.51 1.33 10.84
CA ASP A 114 16.76 1.77 12.21
C ASP A 114 18.26 1.73 12.58
N ARG A 115 19.00 0.72 12.08
CA ARG A 115 20.43 0.54 12.40
C ARG A 115 21.36 1.42 11.58
N MET A 116 21.12 1.54 10.28
CA MET A 116 22.05 2.26 9.38
C MET A 116 21.55 3.65 8.96
N GLY A 117 20.35 4.01 9.37
CA GLY A 117 19.68 5.28 9.00
C GLY A 117 19.01 5.22 7.63
N VAL A 118 18.04 6.13 7.43
CA VAL A 118 17.20 6.16 6.23
C VAL A 118 18.02 6.39 4.96
N ARG A 119 19.03 7.28 5.01
CA ARG A 119 19.90 7.53 3.85
C ARG A 119 20.61 6.28 3.37
N ASN A 120 21.31 5.59 4.27
CA ASN A 120 22.09 4.41 3.90
C ASN A 120 21.18 3.24 3.49
N ALA A 121 20.03 3.07 4.15
CA ALA A 121 19.03 2.06 3.76
C ALA A 121 18.46 2.32 2.36
N THR A 122 18.18 3.59 2.02
CA THR A 122 17.71 3.99 0.68
C THR A 122 18.78 3.77 -0.38
N VAL A 123 20.02 4.18 -0.12
CA VAL A 123 21.16 4.00 -1.04
C VAL A 123 21.44 2.51 -1.26
N LEU A 124 21.42 1.70 -0.20
CA LEU A 124 21.59 0.25 -0.31
C LEU A 124 20.47 -0.38 -1.13
N SER A 125 19.20 0.00 -0.86
CA SER A 125 18.04 -0.49 -1.60
C SER A 125 18.18 -0.20 -3.10
N MET A 126 18.37 1.05 -3.47
CA MET A 126 18.43 1.48 -4.87
C MET A 126 19.69 1.03 -5.56
N GLY A 127 20.84 1.14 -4.89
CA GLY A 127 22.14 0.72 -5.44
C GLY A 127 22.22 -0.80 -5.67
N SER A 128 21.76 -1.61 -4.70
CA SER A 128 21.71 -3.07 -4.89
C SER A 128 20.74 -3.45 -6.01
N THR A 129 19.56 -2.85 -6.07
CA THR A 129 18.60 -3.10 -7.15
C THR A 129 19.23 -2.76 -8.50
N ALA A 130 19.88 -1.61 -8.65
CA ALA A 130 20.52 -1.20 -9.88
C ALA A 130 21.57 -2.22 -10.37
N VAL A 131 22.50 -2.60 -9.51
CA VAL A 131 23.58 -3.52 -9.87
C VAL A 131 23.04 -4.92 -10.18
N LEU A 132 22.13 -5.42 -9.34
CA LEU A 132 21.61 -6.78 -9.49
C LEU A 132 20.66 -6.91 -10.70
N THR A 133 19.83 -5.88 -10.99
CA THR A 133 18.97 -5.90 -12.18
C THR A 133 19.80 -5.86 -13.47
N ALA A 134 20.85 -5.03 -13.52
CA ALA A 134 21.76 -5.05 -14.67
C ALA A 134 22.51 -6.37 -14.80
N ALA A 135 23.00 -6.95 -13.70
CA ALA A 135 23.69 -8.23 -13.69
C ALA A 135 22.81 -9.38 -14.20
N LEU A 136 21.50 -9.35 -13.92
CA LEU A 136 20.54 -10.40 -14.30
C LEU A 136 20.53 -10.68 -15.81
N LEU A 137 20.82 -9.68 -16.65
CA LEU A 137 20.93 -9.82 -18.10
C LEU A 137 22.00 -10.82 -18.52
N TYR A 138 23.11 -10.90 -17.78
CA TYR A 138 24.32 -11.58 -18.16
C TYR A 138 24.54 -12.92 -17.43
N LEU A 139 23.63 -13.26 -16.49
CA LEU A 139 23.80 -14.50 -15.72
C LEU A 139 23.53 -15.73 -16.57
N PRO A 140 24.48 -16.70 -16.58
CA PRO A 140 24.41 -17.87 -17.46
C PRO A 140 23.59 -19.03 -16.88
N SER A 141 23.41 -19.09 -15.53
CA SER A 141 22.77 -20.22 -14.89
C SER A 141 21.49 -19.82 -14.18
N PHE A 142 20.51 -20.71 -14.17
CA PHE A 142 19.24 -20.49 -13.49
C PHE A 142 19.41 -20.26 -11.97
N ALA A 143 20.33 -20.97 -11.32
CA ALA A 143 20.59 -20.79 -9.89
C ALA A 143 21.07 -19.37 -9.57
N LEU A 144 21.95 -18.79 -10.38
CA LEU A 144 22.39 -17.39 -10.23
C LEU A 144 21.25 -16.41 -10.48
N VAL A 145 20.39 -16.68 -11.46
CA VAL A 145 19.17 -15.89 -11.72
C VAL A 145 18.26 -15.91 -10.50
N LEU A 146 17.99 -17.07 -9.89
CA LEU A 146 17.15 -17.18 -8.69
C LEU A 146 17.70 -16.38 -7.52
N VAL A 147 18.99 -16.52 -7.21
CA VAL A 147 19.64 -15.76 -6.14
C VAL A 147 19.54 -14.27 -6.40
N THR A 148 19.79 -13.84 -7.64
CA THR A 148 19.73 -12.43 -8.01
C THR A 148 18.30 -11.88 -7.93
N VAL A 149 17.30 -12.62 -8.41
CA VAL A 149 15.87 -12.27 -8.31
C VAL A 149 15.44 -12.12 -6.84
N ALA A 150 15.86 -13.04 -5.95
CA ALA A 150 15.62 -12.94 -4.52
C ALA A 150 16.22 -11.66 -3.93
N LEU A 151 17.47 -11.36 -4.26
CA LEU A 151 18.18 -10.18 -3.74
C LEU A 151 17.64 -8.88 -4.30
N VAL A 152 17.23 -8.81 -5.59
CA VAL A 152 16.57 -7.64 -6.16
C VAL A 152 15.26 -7.38 -5.43
N SER A 153 14.44 -8.40 -5.27
CA SER A 153 13.16 -8.28 -4.59
C SER A 153 13.32 -7.85 -3.12
N LEU A 154 14.27 -8.46 -2.40
CA LEU A 154 14.62 -8.07 -1.05
C LEU A 154 15.07 -6.61 -0.99
N GLY A 155 16.01 -6.22 -1.85
CA GLY A 155 16.57 -4.87 -1.92
C GLY A 155 15.49 -3.82 -2.18
N ALA A 156 14.60 -4.06 -3.13
CA ALA A 156 13.52 -3.14 -3.50
C ALA A 156 12.54 -2.85 -2.34
N GLN A 157 12.37 -3.77 -1.40
CA GLN A 157 11.48 -3.58 -0.26
C GLN A 157 12.12 -2.82 0.92
N LEU A 158 13.45 -2.70 0.97
CA LEU A 158 14.14 -1.97 2.06
C LEU A 158 13.77 -0.48 2.10
N PHE A 159 13.53 0.12 0.94
CA PHE A 159 13.20 1.55 0.82
C PHE A 159 11.87 1.93 1.50
N ARG A 160 10.85 1.06 1.43
CA ARG A 160 9.47 1.40 1.84
C ARG A 160 9.33 1.77 3.32
N PRO A 161 9.75 0.95 4.29
CA PRO A 161 9.64 1.31 5.70
C PRO A 161 10.51 2.50 6.06
N ALA A 162 11.71 2.62 5.47
CA ALA A 162 12.60 3.74 5.69
C ALA A 162 11.97 5.07 5.23
N SER A 163 11.36 5.09 4.04
CA SER A 163 10.72 6.28 3.48
C SER A 163 9.50 6.73 4.28
N ALA A 164 8.63 5.79 4.67
CA ALA A 164 7.44 6.10 5.46
C ALA A 164 7.80 6.70 6.84
N THR A 165 8.83 6.16 7.47
CA THR A 165 9.34 6.67 8.75
C THR A 165 9.88 8.08 8.61
N LEU A 166 10.70 8.36 7.60
CA LEU A 166 11.28 9.69 7.39
C LEU A 166 10.20 10.75 7.13
N ILE A 167 9.17 10.41 6.34
CA ILE A 167 8.03 11.29 6.12
C ILE A 167 7.34 11.61 7.44
N ALA A 168 7.06 10.59 8.27
CA ALA A 168 6.41 10.79 9.55
C ALA A 168 7.23 11.64 10.53
N ASP A 169 8.56 11.49 10.52
CA ASP A 169 9.46 12.19 11.43
C ASP A 169 9.73 13.67 11.03
N LEU A 170 9.62 14.01 9.74
CA LEU A 170 9.95 15.33 9.20
C LEU A 170 8.73 16.15 8.75
N THR A 171 7.52 15.65 8.96
CA THR A 171 6.29 16.33 8.55
C THR A 171 5.47 16.66 9.78
N ASP A 172 5.06 17.93 9.91
CA ASP A 172 4.14 18.37 10.95
C ASP A 172 2.81 17.62 10.89
N ASP A 173 2.18 17.37 12.05
CA ASP A 173 0.97 16.53 12.17
C ASP A 173 -0.18 17.03 11.30
N ASP A 174 -0.34 18.35 11.14
CA ASP A 174 -1.37 18.98 10.31
C ASP A 174 -1.19 18.72 8.81
N ARG A 175 0.07 18.52 8.36
CA ARG A 175 0.44 18.27 6.95
C ARG A 175 0.68 16.80 6.62
N GLN A 176 0.82 15.96 7.63
CA GLN A 176 1.20 14.55 7.49
C GLN A 176 0.23 13.79 6.57
N ILE A 177 -1.09 14.01 6.74
CA ILE A 177 -2.11 13.37 5.90
C ILE A 177 -1.91 13.73 4.42
N MET A 178 -1.62 15.00 4.11
CA MET A 178 -1.41 15.44 2.72
C MET A 178 -0.12 14.84 2.13
N VAL A 179 0.97 14.79 2.90
CA VAL A 179 2.25 14.22 2.42
C VAL A 179 2.13 12.72 2.18
N PHE A 180 1.41 11.97 3.04
CA PHE A 180 1.11 10.56 2.77
C PHE A 180 0.17 10.35 1.58
N ALA A 181 -0.76 11.27 1.32
CA ALA A 181 -1.56 11.24 0.10
C ALA A 181 -0.70 11.43 -1.15
N MET A 182 0.26 12.36 -1.13
CA MET A 182 1.24 12.54 -2.22
C MET A 182 2.12 11.29 -2.39
N TYR A 183 2.54 10.66 -1.29
CA TYR A 183 3.28 9.40 -1.32
C TYR A 183 2.49 8.30 -2.06
N ARG A 184 1.22 8.11 -1.70
CA ARG A 184 0.33 7.14 -2.38
C ARG A 184 0.11 7.51 -3.85
N PHE A 185 -0.10 8.78 -4.14
CA PHE A 185 -0.21 9.27 -5.52
C PHE A 185 1.03 8.91 -6.35
N GLY A 186 2.23 9.16 -5.82
CA GLY A 186 3.49 8.77 -6.48
C GLY A 186 3.61 7.27 -6.71
N LEU A 187 3.18 6.43 -5.74
CA LEU A 187 3.11 4.98 -5.92
C LEU A 187 2.21 4.57 -7.08
N ASN A 188 1.02 5.15 -7.17
CA ASN A 188 0.02 4.79 -8.17
C ASN A 188 0.43 5.29 -9.57
N VAL A 189 0.91 6.53 -9.68
CA VAL A 189 1.42 7.09 -10.94
C VAL A 189 2.58 6.26 -11.47
N GLY A 190 3.55 5.92 -10.60
CA GLY A 190 4.69 5.09 -10.99
C GLY A 190 4.26 3.69 -11.43
N ALA A 191 3.37 3.03 -10.68
CA ALA A 191 2.87 1.70 -11.01
C ALA A 191 2.07 1.68 -12.34
N THR A 192 1.33 2.76 -12.62
CA THR A 192 0.55 2.92 -13.86
C THR A 192 1.44 3.15 -15.08
N ALA A 193 2.45 4.00 -14.94
CA ALA A 193 3.32 4.38 -16.05
C ALA A 193 4.42 3.34 -16.35
N ALA A 194 4.87 2.57 -15.34
CA ALA A 194 5.96 1.62 -15.48
C ALA A 194 5.74 0.57 -16.61
N PRO A 195 4.57 -0.09 -16.74
CA PRO A 195 4.38 -1.07 -17.82
C PRO A 195 4.49 -0.45 -19.21
N LEU A 196 3.92 0.75 -19.43
CA LEU A 196 3.97 1.44 -20.72
C LEU A 196 5.38 1.95 -21.04
N LEU A 197 6.08 2.51 -20.04
CA LEU A 197 7.47 2.91 -20.19
C LEU A 197 8.36 1.70 -20.48
N GLY A 198 8.18 0.60 -19.76
CA GLY A 198 8.89 -0.65 -20.01
C GLY A 198 8.61 -1.21 -21.40
N TYR A 199 7.36 -1.16 -21.86
CA TYR A 199 7.00 -1.53 -23.23
C TYR A 199 7.71 -0.65 -24.28
N ALA A 200 7.74 0.67 -24.07
CA ALA A 200 8.44 1.60 -24.95
C ALA A 200 9.95 1.32 -25.01
N LEU A 201 10.59 1.11 -23.85
CA LEU A 201 12.02 0.78 -23.77
C LEU A 201 12.33 -0.59 -24.41
N TYR A 202 11.45 -1.59 -24.25
CA TYR A 202 11.58 -2.88 -24.90
C TYR A 202 11.58 -2.75 -26.43
N HIS A 203 10.68 -1.93 -27.00
CA HIS A 203 10.61 -1.72 -28.44
C HIS A 203 11.75 -0.82 -28.96
N ALA A 204 12.15 0.22 -28.21
CA ALA A 204 13.30 1.05 -28.54
C ALA A 204 14.63 0.28 -28.49
N GLY A 205 14.69 -0.82 -27.74
CA GLY A 205 15.83 -1.73 -27.66
C GLY A 205 15.71 -2.95 -28.59
N ASP A 206 15.08 -2.83 -29.74
CA ASP A 206 14.93 -3.91 -30.73
C ASP A 206 14.26 -5.18 -30.16
N ARG A 207 13.23 -4.99 -29.33
CA ARG A 207 12.52 -6.06 -28.61
C ARG A 207 13.42 -6.86 -27.67
N SER A 208 14.42 -6.19 -27.10
CA SER A 208 15.33 -6.73 -26.10
C SER A 208 15.04 -6.15 -24.72
N TYR A 209 15.24 -6.94 -23.67
CA TYR A 209 15.15 -6.47 -22.29
C TYR A 209 16.39 -5.69 -21.83
N THR A 210 17.43 -5.59 -22.66
CA THR A 210 18.70 -4.94 -22.31
C THR A 210 18.49 -3.47 -21.97
N LEU A 211 17.85 -2.70 -22.86
CA LEU A 211 17.58 -1.26 -22.62
C LEU A 211 16.63 -1.03 -21.43
N LEU A 212 15.67 -1.94 -21.25
CA LEU A 212 14.72 -1.89 -20.15
C LEU A 212 15.41 -2.05 -18.79
N PHE A 213 16.24 -3.08 -18.61
CA PHE A 213 16.89 -3.33 -17.32
C PHE A 213 18.10 -2.42 -17.07
N TRP A 214 18.81 -2.00 -18.12
CA TRP A 214 19.79 -0.93 -17.96
C TRP A 214 19.13 0.42 -17.63
N GLY A 215 17.98 0.72 -18.22
CA GLY A 215 17.18 1.90 -17.87
C GLY A 215 16.77 1.89 -16.40
N GLU A 216 16.26 0.75 -15.89
CA GLU A 216 15.96 0.56 -14.47
C GLU A 216 17.20 0.78 -13.59
N ALA A 217 18.32 0.15 -13.96
CA ALA A 217 19.57 0.25 -13.21
C ALA A 217 20.09 1.69 -13.14
N VAL A 218 20.11 2.41 -14.28
CA VAL A 218 20.57 3.80 -14.34
C VAL A 218 19.66 4.72 -13.51
N ILE A 219 18.35 4.61 -13.65
CA ILE A 219 17.39 5.41 -12.89
C ILE A 219 17.56 5.15 -11.37
N ALA A 220 17.66 3.89 -10.97
CA ALA A 220 17.86 3.53 -9.57
C ALA A 220 19.21 4.04 -9.02
N LEU A 221 20.29 3.96 -9.81
CA LEU A 221 21.62 4.44 -9.42
C LEU A 221 21.66 5.97 -9.29
N VAL A 222 21.08 6.68 -10.26
CA VAL A 222 20.96 8.15 -10.22
C VAL A 222 20.20 8.58 -8.97
N TYR A 223 19.08 7.90 -8.68
CA TYR A 223 18.33 8.19 -7.48
C TYR A 223 19.10 7.83 -6.20
N ALA A 224 19.85 6.74 -6.17
CA ALA A 224 20.72 6.39 -5.04
C ALA A 224 21.76 7.51 -4.75
N GLY A 225 22.37 8.05 -5.79
CA GLY A 225 23.29 9.20 -5.68
C GLY A 225 22.61 10.47 -5.17
N PHE A 226 21.41 10.76 -5.70
CA PHE A 226 20.61 11.89 -5.26
C PHE A 226 20.16 11.76 -3.79
N ALA A 227 19.70 10.57 -3.40
CA ALA A 227 19.32 10.27 -2.02
C ALA A 227 20.52 10.38 -1.05
N TRP A 228 21.69 9.92 -1.48
CA TRP A 228 22.93 10.06 -0.68
C TRP A 228 23.30 11.52 -0.44
N ALA A 229 23.08 12.40 -1.42
CA ALA A 229 23.40 13.82 -1.32
C ALA A 229 22.35 14.62 -0.52
N THR A 230 21.09 14.22 -0.50
CA THR A 230 19.99 15.05 0.02
C THR A 230 19.34 14.53 1.29
N LEU A 231 19.43 13.22 1.56
CA LEU A 231 18.86 12.66 2.78
C LEU A 231 19.79 12.85 3.98
N PRO A 232 19.22 13.08 5.18
CA PRO A 232 20.03 13.27 6.39
C PRO A 232 20.80 12.00 6.72
N GLY A 233 22.11 12.17 6.98
CA GLY A 233 22.98 11.10 7.47
C GLY A 233 22.83 10.97 8.98
N GLY A 234 22.82 9.76 9.48
CA GLY A 234 22.80 9.47 10.91
C GLY A 234 21.91 8.30 11.25
N THR A 235 22.23 7.63 12.35
CA THR A 235 21.36 6.61 12.94
C THR A 235 20.33 7.32 13.82
N ARG A 236 19.12 6.76 13.89
CA ARG A 236 17.97 7.31 14.60
C ARG A 236 18.15 7.55 16.10
N THR A 237 19.23 7.03 16.70
CA THR A 237 19.56 7.15 18.12
C THR A 237 19.83 8.58 18.58
N ALA A 238 20.03 9.54 17.66
CA ALA A 238 20.41 10.92 18.03
C ALA A 238 19.25 11.94 17.99
N ALA A 239 18.08 11.60 17.41
CA ALA A 239 16.99 12.57 17.18
C ALA A 239 15.66 12.26 17.90
N ALA A 240 15.51 11.11 18.53
CA ALA A 240 14.23 10.66 19.10
C ALA A 240 14.23 10.63 20.63
N GLY A 241 14.39 11.78 21.25
CA GLY A 241 14.20 11.94 22.70
C GLY A 241 12.73 11.96 23.17
N GLY A 242 11.73 11.85 22.27
CA GLY A 242 10.34 12.04 22.68
C GLY A 242 9.30 11.03 22.14
N ALA A 243 9.57 10.36 21.03
CA ALA A 243 8.56 9.50 20.39
C ALA A 243 8.78 7.98 20.61
N GLY A 244 9.79 7.61 21.39
CA GLY A 244 10.21 6.21 21.62
C GLY A 244 9.32 5.43 22.58
N GLU A 245 8.59 6.09 23.47
CA GLU A 245 7.83 5.41 24.55
C GLU A 245 6.53 4.77 24.05
N ASP A 246 5.84 5.37 23.11
CA ASP A 246 4.56 4.84 22.61
C ASP A 246 4.74 3.63 21.67
N ARG A 247 5.85 3.57 20.91
CA ARG A 247 6.18 2.41 20.05
C ARG A 247 6.78 1.26 20.86
N SER A 248 7.48 1.52 21.97
CA SER A 248 7.95 0.48 22.89
C SER A 248 6.78 -0.19 23.62
N ARG A 249 5.67 0.51 23.81
CA ARG A 249 4.41 -0.08 24.32
C ARG A 249 3.69 -0.95 23.29
N ALA A 250 3.73 -0.61 22.00
CA ALA A 250 3.20 -1.45 20.93
C ALA A 250 4.02 -2.77 20.74
N GLY A 251 5.33 -2.74 21.02
CA GLY A 251 6.21 -3.92 20.93
C GLY A 251 6.22 -4.85 22.15
N LYS A 252 5.68 -4.43 23.29
CA LYS A 252 5.67 -5.23 24.54
C LYS A 252 4.49 -6.22 24.66
N GLY A 253 3.68 -6.35 23.61
CA GLY A 253 2.64 -7.38 23.59
C GLY A 253 3.22 -8.75 23.22
N GLY A 254 3.61 -9.53 24.23
CA GLY A 254 4.10 -10.89 24.05
C GLY A 254 3.11 -11.84 23.34
N PRO A 255 3.46 -13.14 23.19
CA PRO A 255 2.70 -14.16 22.42
C PRO A 255 1.21 -14.25 22.78
N ALA A 256 0.85 -13.88 24.02
CA ALA A 256 -0.52 -13.91 24.52
C ALA A 256 -1.54 -13.09 23.68
N GLY A 257 -1.10 -12.02 23.02
CA GLY A 257 -2.02 -11.18 22.27
C GLY A 257 -2.35 -11.68 20.87
N TYR A 258 -1.42 -12.36 20.20
CA TYR A 258 -1.73 -13.06 18.94
C TYR A 258 -2.59 -14.30 19.19
N ALA A 259 -2.46 -14.95 20.35
CA ALA A 259 -3.35 -16.03 20.75
C ALA A 259 -4.82 -15.55 20.85
N ALA A 260 -5.07 -14.32 21.31
CA ALA A 260 -6.41 -13.73 21.31
C ALA A 260 -6.96 -13.51 19.89
N VAL A 261 -6.12 -13.04 18.95
CA VAL A 261 -6.49 -12.91 17.53
C VAL A 261 -6.85 -14.26 16.93
N LEU A 262 -6.06 -15.31 17.22
CA LEU A 262 -6.29 -16.66 16.70
C LEU A 262 -7.53 -17.34 17.34
N ARG A 263 -7.97 -16.91 18.52
CA ARG A 263 -9.22 -17.38 19.15
C ARG A 263 -10.47 -16.72 18.56
N ASP A 264 -10.34 -15.57 17.92
CA ASP A 264 -11.46 -14.94 17.18
C ASP A 264 -11.69 -15.65 15.84
N ARG A 265 -12.50 -16.72 15.87
CA ARG A 265 -12.77 -17.56 14.70
C ARG A 265 -13.28 -16.78 13.50
N ARG A 266 -14.09 -15.74 13.72
CA ARG A 266 -14.58 -14.90 12.62
C ARG A 266 -13.44 -14.11 11.98
N TYR A 267 -12.55 -13.55 12.81
CA TYR A 267 -11.43 -12.82 12.29
C TYR A 267 -10.42 -13.74 11.58
N VAL A 268 -10.21 -14.96 12.06
CA VAL A 268 -9.40 -15.97 11.36
C VAL A 268 -9.99 -16.30 9.99
N LEU A 269 -11.31 -16.46 9.86
CA LEU A 269 -11.96 -16.60 8.54
C LEU A 269 -11.71 -15.40 7.63
N TYR A 270 -11.71 -14.20 8.18
CA TYR A 270 -11.37 -13.00 7.43
C TYR A 270 -9.92 -13.00 6.95
N LEU A 271 -8.98 -13.42 7.79
CA LEU A 271 -7.57 -13.56 7.43
C LEU A 271 -7.37 -14.57 6.29
N LEU A 272 -8.08 -15.71 6.32
CA LEU A 272 -8.07 -16.68 5.24
C LEU A 272 -8.70 -16.11 3.95
N ALA A 273 -9.81 -15.39 4.06
CA ALA A 273 -10.41 -14.69 2.94
C ALA A 273 -9.45 -13.68 2.30
N ALA A 274 -8.76 -12.90 3.13
CA ALA A 274 -7.78 -11.90 2.68
C ALA A 274 -6.56 -12.55 1.98
N LEU A 275 -6.07 -13.69 2.50
CA LEU A 275 -5.00 -14.47 1.88
C LEU A 275 -5.43 -15.00 0.51
N CYS A 276 -6.61 -15.64 0.42
CA CYS A 276 -7.13 -16.16 -0.84
C CYS A 276 -7.38 -15.03 -1.85
N HIS A 277 -7.98 -13.92 -1.40
CA HIS A 277 -8.20 -12.75 -2.24
C HIS A 277 -6.88 -12.16 -2.77
N ALA A 278 -5.88 -11.99 -1.91
CA ALA A 278 -4.58 -11.48 -2.31
C ALA A 278 -3.87 -12.41 -3.31
N ALA A 279 -4.00 -13.73 -3.13
CA ALA A 279 -3.48 -14.71 -4.08
C ALA A 279 -4.19 -14.63 -5.45
N VAL A 280 -5.51 -14.49 -5.47
CA VAL A 280 -6.30 -14.30 -6.71
C VAL A 280 -5.93 -12.97 -7.37
N TYR A 281 -5.83 -11.89 -6.60
CA TYR A 281 -5.44 -10.57 -7.10
C TYR A 281 -4.10 -10.61 -7.85
N MET A 282 -3.11 -11.35 -7.33
CA MET A 282 -1.78 -11.41 -7.93
C MET A 282 -1.71 -12.16 -9.28
N GLN A 283 -2.78 -12.80 -9.74
CA GLN A 283 -2.75 -13.57 -10.99
C GLN A 283 -2.56 -12.69 -12.23
N TYR A 284 -2.86 -11.41 -12.16
CA TYR A 284 -2.58 -10.49 -13.26
C TYR A 284 -1.06 -10.29 -13.50
N LEU A 285 -0.21 -10.49 -12.48
CA LEU A 285 1.25 -10.38 -12.62
C LEU A 285 1.94 -11.71 -12.94
N SER A 286 1.29 -12.83 -12.74
CA SER A 286 1.90 -14.16 -12.88
C SER A 286 1.25 -15.03 -13.95
N THR A 287 0.03 -15.45 -13.70
CA THR A 287 -0.70 -16.38 -14.58
C THR A 287 -1.10 -15.72 -15.90
N LEU A 288 -1.51 -14.44 -15.87
CA LEU A 288 -1.91 -13.72 -17.08
C LEU A 288 -0.79 -13.64 -18.12
N PRO A 289 0.45 -13.17 -17.81
CA PRO A 289 1.51 -13.14 -18.82
C PRO A 289 1.94 -14.53 -19.28
N LEU A 290 1.89 -15.58 -18.45
CA LEU A 290 2.14 -16.96 -18.86
C LEU A 290 1.08 -17.43 -19.86
N TYR A 291 -0.20 -17.20 -19.57
CA TYR A 291 -1.30 -17.53 -20.45
C TYR A 291 -1.22 -16.78 -21.77
N MET A 292 -0.98 -15.46 -21.73
CA MET A 292 -0.87 -14.65 -22.95
C MET A 292 0.29 -15.10 -23.85
N THR A 293 1.41 -15.50 -23.25
CA THR A 293 2.55 -16.06 -24.00
C THR A 293 2.18 -17.40 -24.65
N SER A 294 1.41 -18.26 -23.95
CA SER A 294 1.00 -19.58 -24.48
C SER A 294 0.04 -19.48 -25.65
N VAL A 295 -0.81 -18.43 -25.68
CA VAL A 295 -1.76 -18.20 -26.78
C VAL A 295 -1.22 -17.24 -27.86
N GLY A 296 0.04 -16.81 -27.76
CA GLY A 296 0.68 -15.93 -28.74
C GLY A 296 0.12 -14.50 -28.76
N MET A 297 -0.47 -14.04 -27.66
CA MET A 297 -1.04 -12.69 -27.57
C MET A 297 0.06 -11.62 -27.44
N ALA A 298 -0.13 -10.48 -28.13
CA ALA A 298 0.88 -9.40 -28.13
C ALA A 298 1.09 -8.82 -26.72
N LEU A 299 2.35 -8.56 -26.38
CA LEU A 299 2.79 -7.94 -25.12
C LEU A 299 2.07 -6.64 -24.80
N PHE A 300 1.67 -5.89 -25.84
CA PHE A 300 0.89 -4.66 -25.70
C PHE A 300 -0.33 -4.84 -24.79
N TRP A 301 -1.10 -5.90 -24.98
CA TRP A 301 -2.34 -6.11 -24.22
C TRP A 301 -2.09 -6.33 -22.72
N TYR A 302 -0.97 -6.97 -22.37
CA TYR A 302 -0.56 -7.11 -20.97
C TYR A 302 -0.23 -5.76 -20.33
N THR A 303 0.67 -5.00 -20.96
CA THR A 303 1.10 -3.70 -20.44
C THR A 303 -0.04 -2.70 -20.42
N PHE A 304 -0.92 -2.73 -21.44
CA PHE A 304 -2.13 -1.93 -21.49
C PHE A 304 -3.08 -2.26 -20.32
N ALA A 305 -3.34 -3.53 -20.04
CA ALA A 305 -4.21 -3.97 -18.95
C ALA A 305 -3.71 -3.47 -17.58
N VAL A 306 -2.42 -3.65 -17.29
CA VAL A 306 -1.82 -3.20 -16.02
C VAL A 306 -1.89 -1.68 -15.89
N SER A 307 -1.62 -0.95 -16.97
CA SER A 307 -1.70 0.52 -16.97
C SER A 307 -3.15 1.02 -16.91
N LEU A 308 -4.09 0.34 -17.59
CA LEU A 308 -5.52 0.64 -17.54
C LEU A 308 -6.04 0.56 -16.11
N ASN A 309 -5.69 -0.50 -15.38
CA ASN A 309 -6.03 -0.61 -13.96
C ASN A 309 -5.53 0.60 -13.16
N GLY A 310 -4.26 0.96 -13.31
CA GLY A 310 -3.70 2.10 -12.60
C GLY A 310 -4.39 3.43 -12.92
N VAL A 311 -4.75 3.66 -14.20
CA VAL A 311 -5.54 4.84 -14.59
C VAL A 311 -6.90 4.85 -13.91
N ILE A 312 -7.60 3.71 -13.89
CA ILE A 312 -8.91 3.58 -13.23
C ILE A 312 -8.78 3.86 -11.74
N VAL A 313 -7.78 3.29 -11.07
CA VAL A 313 -7.55 3.52 -9.63
C VAL A 313 -7.30 5.00 -9.35
N ILE A 314 -6.39 5.65 -10.09
CA ILE A 314 -6.06 7.06 -9.89
C ILE A 314 -7.29 7.96 -10.13
N ALA A 315 -8.05 7.70 -11.19
CA ALA A 315 -9.17 8.55 -11.59
C ALA A 315 -10.41 8.36 -10.71
N PHE A 316 -10.72 7.14 -10.27
CA PHE A 316 -12.03 6.79 -9.73
C PHE A 316 -12.02 6.29 -8.28
N GLU A 317 -10.86 5.91 -7.67
CA GLU A 317 -10.83 5.35 -6.31
C GLU A 317 -11.49 6.29 -5.29
N LEU A 318 -11.13 7.57 -5.30
CA LEU A 318 -11.69 8.54 -4.35
C LEU A 318 -13.18 8.79 -4.59
N LEU A 319 -13.62 8.84 -5.84
CA LEU A 319 -15.03 9.03 -6.20
C LEU A 319 -15.87 7.85 -5.74
N VAL A 320 -15.44 6.62 -6.07
CA VAL A 320 -16.13 5.40 -5.69
C VAL A 320 -16.13 5.21 -4.18
N THR A 321 -15.01 5.50 -3.50
CA THR A 321 -14.93 5.47 -2.02
C THR A 321 -15.93 6.43 -1.39
N LYS A 322 -16.07 7.66 -1.92
CA LYS A 322 -17.06 8.62 -1.46
C LYS A 322 -18.50 8.12 -1.63
N LEU A 323 -18.80 7.48 -2.74
CA LEU A 323 -20.13 6.92 -3.03
C LEU A 323 -20.44 5.70 -2.17
N SER A 324 -19.43 4.90 -1.82
CA SER A 324 -19.58 3.65 -1.07
C SER A 324 -19.34 3.77 0.45
N GLN A 325 -18.95 4.95 0.95
CA GLN A 325 -18.59 5.15 2.36
C GLN A 325 -19.72 4.80 3.34
N ASP A 326 -20.98 4.96 2.93
CA ASP A 326 -22.16 4.68 3.73
C ASP A 326 -22.64 3.23 3.60
N TRP A 327 -22.03 2.46 2.71
CA TRP A 327 -22.37 1.06 2.54
C TRP A 327 -21.85 0.21 3.70
N SER A 328 -22.49 -0.92 3.94
CA SER A 328 -22.00 -1.83 4.96
C SER A 328 -20.65 -2.43 4.55
N LEU A 329 -19.68 -2.47 5.46
CA LEU A 329 -18.35 -3.08 5.21
C LEU A 329 -18.47 -4.50 4.66
N LYS A 330 -19.48 -5.26 5.10
CA LYS A 330 -19.75 -6.62 4.64
C LYS A 330 -20.07 -6.65 3.14
N ILE A 331 -20.94 -5.77 2.67
CA ILE A 331 -21.32 -5.68 1.26
C ILE A 331 -20.12 -5.19 0.43
N THR A 332 -19.47 -4.13 0.88
CA THR A 332 -18.33 -3.53 0.16
C THR A 332 -17.17 -4.50 -0.01
N ILE A 333 -16.79 -5.23 1.06
CA ILE A 333 -15.72 -6.25 1.01
C ILE A 333 -16.16 -7.43 0.12
N GLY A 334 -17.41 -7.91 0.28
CA GLY A 334 -17.92 -9.02 -0.51
C GLY A 334 -17.97 -8.70 -2.01
N LEU A 335 -18.48 -7.53 -2.39
CA LEU A 335 -18.49 -7.07 -3.79
C LEU A 335 -17.07 -6.88 -4.33
N GLY A 336 -16.17 -6.29 -3.53
CA GLY A 336 -14.76 -6.14 -3.90
C GLY A 336 -14.11 -7.47 -4.24
N PHE A 337 -14.25 -8.47 -3.37
CA PHE A 337 -13.69 -9.79 -3.59
C PHE A 337 -14.34 -10.48 -4.80
N ALA A 338 -15.66 -10.41 -4.92
CA ALA A 338 -16.39 -11.02 -6.04
C ALA A 338 -16.00 -10.41 -7.39
N LEU A 339 -15.95 -9.09 -7.49
CA LEU A 339 -15.59 -8.39 -8.74
C LEU A 339 -14.13 -8.63 -9.12
N VAL A 340 -13.18 -8.60 -8.16
CA VAL A 340 -11.78 -8.93 -8.46
C VAL A 340 -11.68 -10.35 -9.02
N GLY A 341 -12.32 -11.31 -8.38
CA GLY A 341 -12.29 -12.68 -8.86
C GLY A 341 -13.00 -12.90 -10.19
N ALA A 342 -14.15 -12.28 -10.38
CA ALA A 342 -14.87 -12.34 -11.65
C ALA A 342 -14.04 -11.77 -12.79
N GLY A 343 -13.41 -10.60 -12.57
CA GLY A 343 -12.56 -9.96 -13.57
C GLY A 343 -11.33 -10.78 -13.93
N VAL A 344 -10.66 -11.38 -12.93
CA VAL A 344 -9.51 -12.25 -13.17
C VAL A 344 -9.93 -13.54 -13.88
N ALA A 345 -11.06 -14.14 -13.50
CA ALA A 345 -11.60 -15.32 -14.17
C ALA A 345 -12.00 -15.05 -15.63
N PHE A 346 -12.42 -13.81 -15.92
CA PHE A 346 -12.80 -13.36 -17.27
C PHE A 346 -11.66 -13.47 -18.29
N TYR A 347 -10.40 -13.42 -17.83
CA TYR A 347 -9.24 -13.63 -18.69
C TYR A 347 -9.22 -14.98 -19.41
N GLY A 348 -9.91 -16.00 -18.87
CA GLY A 348 -10.04 -17.32 -19.46
C GLY A 348 -11.05 -17.43 -20.60
N LEU A 349 -11.81 -16.37 -20.90
CA LEU A 349 -12.79 -16.43 -22.00
C LEU A 349 -12.09 -16.36 -23.36
N PRO A 350 -12.54 -17.19 -24.34
CA PRO A 350 -11.89 -17.30 -25.65
C PRO A 350 -12.33 -16.17 -26.60
N ILE A 351 -12.30 -14.92 -26.12
CA ILE A 351 -12.67 -13.71 -26.89
C ILE A 351 -11.46 -12.79 -27.17
N GLY A 352 -10.25 -13.36 -27.04
CA GLY A 352 -9.00 -12.66 -27.36
C GLY A 352 -8.74 -11.43 -26.46
N PRO A 353 -8.20 -10.33 -27.01
CA PRO A 353 -7.86 -9.14 -26.25
C PRO A 353 -9.02 -8.51 -25.48
N ALA A 354 -10.27 -8.71 -25.97
CA ALA A 354 -11.45 -8.23 -25.26
C ALA A 354 -11.59 -8.84 -23.86
N ALA A 355 -11.20 -10.12 -23.67
CA ALA A 355 -11.19 -10.75 -22.36
C ALA A 355 -10.26 -10.01 -21.39
N ILE A 356 -9.09 -9.58 -21.89
CA ILE A 356 -8.09 -8.87 -21.08
C ILE A 356 -8.63 -7.50 -20.67
N VAL A 357 -9.18 -6.75 -21.60
CA VAL A 357 -9.70 -5.40 -21.32
C VAL A 357 -10.89 -5.45 -20.38
N VAL A 358 -11.92 -6.25 -20.71
CA VAL A 358 -13.15 -6.35 -19.90
C VAL A 358 -12.85 -6.95 -18.52
N GLY A 359 -12.04 -8.00 -18.44
CA GLY A 359 -11.60 -8.56 -17.18
C GLY A 359 -10.90 -7.54 -16.30
N THR A 360 -10.00 -6.72 -16.90
CA THR A 360 -9.31 -5.63 -16.18
C THR A 360 -10.28 -4.57 -15.68
N LEU A 361 -11.26 -4.15 -16.47
CA LEU A 361 -12.28 -3.20 -16.03
C LEU A 361 -13.08 -3.73 -14.83
N ILE A 362 -13.49 -5.01 -14.87
CA ILE A 362 -14.27 -5.62 -13.79
C ILE A 362 -13.46 -5.71 -12.49
N TRP A 363 -12.22 -6.24 -12.53
CA TRP A 363 -11.46 -6.38 -11.30
C TRP A 363 -10.93 -5.05 -10.77
N SER A 364 -10.65 -4.06 -11.63
CA SER A 364 -10.33 -2.70 -11.21
C SER A 364 -11.48 -2.05 -10.45
N LEU A 365 -12.72 -2.25 -10.92
CA LEU A 365 -13.92 -1.81 -10.18
C LEU A 365 -14.01 -2.48 -8.81
N GLY A 366 -13.72 -3.78 -8.74
CA GLY A 366 -13.66 -4.52 -7.47
C GLY A 366 -12.59 -3.97 -6.51
N GLU A 367 -11.43 -3.62 -7.04
CA GLU A 367 -10.32 -3.06 -6.28
C GLU A 367 -10.66 -1.70 -5.67
N ILE A 368 -11.15 -0.75 -6.48
CA ILE A 368 -11.48 0.60 -6.00
C ILE A 368 -12.67 0.61 -5.05
N LEU A 369 -13.63 -0.31 -5.22
CA LEU A 369 -14.77 -0.46 -4.33
C LEU A 369 -14.39 -1.13 -3.01
N GLY A 370 -13.71 -2.29 -3.09
CA GLY A 370 -13.42 -3.14 -1.93
C GLY A 370 -12.16 -2.77 -1.17
N GLY A 371 -11.13 -2.31 -1.87
CA GLY A 371 -9.79 -2.08 -1.31
C GLY A 371 -9.79 -1.25 -0.03
N PRO A 372 -10.37 -0.03 -0.01
CA PRO A 372 -10.41 0.79 1.22
C PRO A 372 -11.08 0.08 2.40
N ALA A 373 -12.17 -0.67 2.15
CA ALA A 373 -12.89 -1.39 3.19
C ALA A 373 -12.11 -2.61 3.72
N VAL A 374 -11.43 -3.34 2.82
CA VAL A 374 -10.57 -4.48 3.17
C VAL A 374 -9.44 -4.06 4.09
N PHE A 375 -8.77 -2.96 3.81
CA PHE A 375 -7.68 -2.46 4.65
C PHE A 375 -8.16 -1.77 5.94
N ALA A 376 -9.38 -1.22 5.97
CA ALA A 376 -9.94 -0.57 7.15
C ALA A 376 -10.56 -1.54 8.16
N TYR A 377 -11.10 -2.69 7.72
CA TYR A 377 -11.81 -3.63 8.57
C TYR A 377 -10.96 -4.18 9.75
N PRO A 378 -9.69 -4.55 9.59
CA PRO A 378 -8.87 -5.04 10.70
C PRO A 378 -8.81 -4.09 11.90
N ALA A 379 -8.80 -2.78 11.65
CA ALA A 379 -8.81 -1.78 12.71
C ALA A 379 -10.12 -1.72 13.51
N LYS A 380 -11.21 -2.27 12.95
CA LYS A 380 -12.57 -2.26 13.54
C LYS A 380 -13.01 -3.65 14.03
N ALA A 381 -12.29 -4.70 13.68
CA ALA A 381 -12.70 -6.08 13.93
C ALA A 381 -12.50 -6.52 15.38
N GLY A 382 -11.47 -6.02 16.04
CA GLY A 382 -11.08 -6.42 17.40
C GLY A 382 -11.22 -5.30 18.44
N PRO A 383 -10.99 -5.64 19.72
CA PRO A 383 -10.98 -4.67 20.80
C PRO A 383 -9.83 -3.66 20.63
N GLU A 384 -10.03 -2.44 21.13
CA GLU A 384 -9.13 -1.31 20.91
C GLU A 384 -7.68 -1.60 21.36
N HIS A 385 -7.50 -2.23 22.51
CA HIS A 385 -6.17 -2.59 23.05
C HIS A 385 -5.42 -3.65 22.22
N LEU A 386 -6.09 -4.37 21.30
CA LEU A 386 -5.48 -5.35 20.38
C LEU A 386 -5.45 -4.87 18.93
N ARG A 387 -5.89 -3.65 18.64
CA ARG A 387 -6.05 -3.10 17.29
C ARG A 387 -4.81 -3.28 16.40
N SER A 388 -3.63 -2.99 16.94
CA SER A 388 -2.36 -3.15 16.21
C SER A 388 -2.06 -4.59 15.82
N ARG A 389 -2.50 -5.57 16.63
CA ARG A 389 -2.32 -7.01 16.35
C ARG A 389 -3.26 -7.52 15.28
N TYR A 390 -4.50 -7.02 15.28
CA TYR A 390 -5.46 -7.30 14.20
C TYR A 390 -4.94 -6.75 12.88
N ILE A 391 -4.50 -5.50 12.83
CA ILE A 391 -3.90 -4.90 11.64
C ILE A 391 -2.65 -5.67 11.20
N GLY A 392 -1.74 -6.00 12.14
CA GLY A 392 -0.50 -6.71 11.83
C GLY A 392 -0.74 -8.12 11.28
N SER A 393 -1.70 -8.87 11.85
CA SER A 393 -2.05 -10.21 11.36
C SER A 393 -2.67 -10.15 9.94
N PHE A 394 -3.49 -9.15 9.65
CA PHE A 394 -4.00 -8.91 8.31
C PHE A 394 -2.87 -8.62 7.31
N GLN A 395 -1.99 -7.69 7.64
CA GLN A 395 -0.86 -7.33 6.78
C GLN A 395 0.02 -8.55 6.48
N PHE A 396 0.26 -9.40 7.49
CA PHE A 396 1.01 -10.64 7.30
C PHE A 396 0.29 -11.61 6.35
N MET A 397 -1.00 -11.88 6.57
CA MET A 397 -1.76 -12.84 5.75
C MET A 397 -1.98 -12.32 4.31
N PHE A 398 -2.26 -11.04 4.16
CA PHE A 398 -2.36 -10.41 2.85
C PHE A 398 -1.01 -10.44 2.11
N GLY A 399 0.08 -10.11 2.81
CA GLY A 399 1.45 -10.21 2.29
C GLY A 399 1.82 -11.63 1.89
N LEU A 400 1.43 -12.64 2.69
CA LEU A 400 1.64 -14.05 2.37
C LEU A 400 0.87 -14.46 1.10
N GLY A 401 -0.39 -13.99 0.96
CA GLY A 401 -1.19 -14.22 -0.24
C GLY A 401 -0.55 -13.61 -1.49
N THR A 402 -0.03 -12.37 -1.39
CA THR A 402 0.66 -11.71 -2.50
C THR A 402 1.99 -12.38 -2.86
N ALA A 403 2.69 -12.98 -1.91
CA ALA A 403 3.95 -13.68 -2.14
C ALA A 403 3.74 -15.08 -2.74
N LEU A 404 2.80 -15.86 -2.17
CA LEU A 404 2.53 -17.24 -2.61
C LEU A 404 1.60 -17.32 -3.83
N GLY A 405 0.73 -16.32 -4.03
CA GLY A 405 -0.23 -16.28 -5.12
C GLY A 405 0.38 -16.49 -6.49
N PRO A 406 1.43 -15.75 -6.87
CA PRO A 406 2.12 -15.92 -8.15
C PRO A 406 2.64 -17.33 -8.39
N MET A 407 3.26 -17.93 -7.40
CA MET A 407 3.79 -19.30 -7.48
C MET A 407 2.64 -20.33 -7.60
N ALA A 408 1.61 -20.19 -6.77
CA ALA A 408 0.47 -21.10 -6.79
C ALA A 408 -0.28 -21.02 -8.13
N GLY A 409 -0.54 -19.82 -8.65
CA GLY A 409 -1.21 -19.63 -9.93
C GLY A 409 -0.38 -20.12 -11.10
N GLY A 410 0.93 -19.83 -11.10
CA GLY A 410 1.84 -20.36 -12.11
C GLY A 410 1.90 -21.90 -12.11
N TRP A 411 1.99 -22.52 -10.93
CA TRP A 411 1.97 -23.98 -10.80
C TRP A 411 0.65 -24.59 -11.27
N LEU A 412 -0.49 -23.96 -10.92
CA LEU A 412 -1.80 -24.38 -11.41
C LEU A 412 -1.90 -24.26 -12.94
N PHE A 413 -1.37 -23.17 -13.51
CA PHE A 413 -1.34 -22.96 -14.96
C PHE A 413 -0.54 -24.07 -15.68
N LEU A 414 0.60 -24.48 -15.14
CA LEU A 414 1.40 -25.56 -15.71
C LEU A 414 0.69 -26.91 -15.74
N ARG A 415 -0.26 -27.14 -14.83
CA ARG A 415 -1.01 -28.39 -14.70
C ARG A 415 -2.34 -28.37 -15.44
N LEU A 416 -2.99 -27.22 -15.52
CA LEU A 416 -4.36 -27.08 -15.95
C LEU A 416 -4.50 -26.24 -17.23
N ASP A 417 -3.41 -25.57 -17.65
CA ASP A 417 -3.43 -24.61 -18.77
C ASP A 417 -4.60 -23.62 -18.65
N GLY A 418 -5.43 -23.46 -19.68
CA GLY A 418 -6.60 -22.56 -19.66
C GLY A 418 -7.63 -22.87 -18.58
N LEU A 419 -7.69 -24.10 -18.04
CA LEU A 419 -8.57 -24.46 -16.93
C LEU A 419 -8.16 -23.83 -15.58
N VAL A 420 -7.03 -23.14 -15.52
CA VAL A 420 -6.62 -22.36 -14.32
C VAL A 420 -7.65 -21.29 -13.98
N TRP A 421 -8.27 -20.66 -14.96
CA TRP A 421 -9.20 -19.55 -14.75
C TRP A 421 -10.48 -19.96 -13.98
N PRO A 422 -11.18 -21.07 -14.32
CA PRO A 422 -12.24 -21.60 -13.47
C PRO A 422 -11.80 -21.93 -12.04
N VAL A 423 -10.60 -22.45 -11.83
CA VAL A 423 -10.06 -22.73 -10.48
C VAL A 423 -9.85 -21.44 -9.70
N ILE A 424 -9.32 -20.40 -10.33
CA ILE A 424 -9.18 -19.07 -9.73
C ILE A 424 -10.56 -18.49 -9.38
N ALA A 425 -11.56 -18.66 -10.25
CA ALA A 425 -12.94 -18.25 -9.98
C ALA A 425 -13.51 -18.92 -8.72
N VAL A 426 -13.29 -20.23 -8.54
CA VAL A 426 -13.68 -20.96 -7.33
C VAL A 426 -12.95 -20.45 -6.11
N GLY A 427 -11.64 -20.21 -6.21
CA GLY A 427 -10.84 -19.61 -5.12
C GLY A 427 -11.36 -18.22 -4.71
N SER A 428 -11.76 -17.41 -5.69
CA SER A 428 -12.36 -16.10 -5.43
C SER A 428 -13.74 -16.19 -4.78
N LEU A 429 -14.58 -17.13 -5.25
CA LEU A 429 -15.88 -17.39 -4.64
C LEU A 429 -15.70 -17.80 -3.17
N LEU A 430 -14.74 -18.68 -2.89
CA LEU A 430 -14.38 -19.06 -1.52
C LEU A 430 -13.96 -17.84 -0.68
N ALA A 431 -13.07 -16.99 -1.20
CA ALA A 431 -12.66 -15.77 -0.53
C ALA A 431 -13.85 -14.84 -0.23
N THR A 432 -14.76 -14.70 -1.21
CA THR A 432 -15.98 -13.89 -1.07
C THR A 432 -16.91 -14.43 0.01
N VAL A 433 -17.19 -15.72 0.00
CA VAL A 433 -18.06 -16.40 0.98
C VAL A 433 -17.45 -16.29 2.38
N LEU A 434 -16.16 -16.60 2.54
CA LEU A 434 -15.46 -16.47 3.80
C LEU A 434 -15.48 -15.03 4.30
N GLY A 435 -15.27 -14.05 3.44
CA GLY A 435 -15.33 -12.62 3.77
C GLY A 435 -16.73 -12.21 4.25
N LEU A 436 -17.78 -12.64 3.54
CA LEU A 436 -19.17 -12.34 3.90
C LEU A 436 -19.59 -12.97 5.24
N ILE A 437 -19.07 -14.17 5.57
CA ILE A 437 -19.33 -14.83 6.86
C ILE A 437 -18.55 -14.15 7.99
N ALA A 438 -17.31 -13.76 7.72
CA ALA A 438 -16.37 -13.23 8.69
C ALA A 438 -16.70 -11.80 9.14
N VAL A 439 -17.06 -10.94 8.18
CA VAL A 439 -17.29 -9.51 8.46
C VAL A 439 -18.56 -9.32 9.29
N ARG A 440 -18.38 -8.72 10.48
CA ARG A 440 -19.49 -8.40 11.39
C ARG A 440 -20.31 -7.25 10.81
N PRO A 441 -21.66 -7.33 10.85
CA PRO A 441 -22.48 -6.18 10.55
C PRO A 441 -22.18 -5.06 11.58
N ARG A 442 -22.30 -3.81 11.15
CA ARG A 442 -22.19 -2.66 12.07
C ARG A 442 -23.25 -2.84 13.15
N PRO A 443 -22.95 -2.70 14.44
CA PRO A 443 -24.02 -2.59 15.43
C PRO A 443 -24.88 -1.41 15.01
N GLU A 444 -26.16 -1.63 14.74
CA GLU A 444 -27.11 -0.53 14.57
C GLU A 444 -27.01 0.34 15.81
N ALA A 445 -26.75 1.64 15.62
CA ALA A 445 -26.87 2.60 16.70
C ALA A 445 -28.32 2.44 17.20
N ARG A 446 -28.48 1.88 18.40
CA ARG A 446 -29.76 1.88 19.07
C ARG A 446 -30.13 3.35 19.17
N THR A 447 -31.09 3.78 18.37
CA THR A 447 -31.80 5.02 18.55
C THR A 447 -32.45 4.91 19.93
N ALA A 448 -31.82 5.58 20.93
CA ALA A 448 -32.39 5.81 22.23
C ALA A 448 -33.25 7.05 22.17
#